data_ec804801dccbd0ae3bd13ae83d776ff3
#
_entry.id   ec804801dccbd0ae3bd13ae83d776ff3
#
_cell.length_a   1.000
_cell.length_b   1.000
_cell.length_c   1.000
_cell.angle_alpha   90.00
_cell.angle_beta   90.00
_cell.angle_gamma   90.00
#
_symmetry.space_group_name_H-M   'P 1'
#
loop_
_entity.id
_entity.type
_entity.pdbx_description
1 polymer ?
#
loop_
_entity_poly.entity_id
_entity_poly.type
_entity_poly.pdbx_seq_one_letter_code
_entity_poly.pdbx_strand_id
1 'polypeptide(L)'
;MDKYLNIVSFNIPYPANYGGVIDVYYKLEALHACGVKLILHCFEYERPHAPELESICDKVFYYKRRTGVIANLTWLPYNVYSRKDHRLIENLLQNDYPILFEGLHSCYYMDDPRLRNRMKIFRECNIEHDYYRHLAKSGKGLVRNAFFKIEAMRFQAYQKVAQYANLKIAVSTTDADYLRKQFPNQRIEFVPCFHENNRITAKPGKSDYILYHGKLSVIENERAVLFLTKHVFSQLKHTCIIAGMNPTRLIREAAAPYPHIKVEANPSKERMDALIHNAQIHMLITFQDTGLKLKLLNSLFAGRHTIVNHLMLAGSGLDPLCHIADTPDEMIRACEQLMALPIDKEAIDKRKQLLFPAFSNEDQGIRLYKMIYDERE
;
A
#
# COMPACT_ATOMS: atom_id res chain seq x y z
N MET A 1 5.38 -30.26 13.40
CA MET A 1 6.19 -29.24 14.10
C MET A 1 5.53 -27.88 13.89
N ASP A 2 5.53 -27.03 14.92
CA ASP A 2 5.04 -25.66 14.80
C ASP A 2 5.87 -24.88 13.76
N LYS A 3 5.21 -24.13 12.90
CA LYS A 3 5.85 -23.30 11.86
C LYS A 3 6.00 -21.88 12.41
N TYR A 4 7.23 -21.40 12.52
CA TYR A 4 7.55 -20.05 13.02
C TYR A 4 8.06 -19.16 11.89
N LEU A 5 7.73 -17.86 11.94
CA LEU A 5 8.20 -16.84 10.99
C LEU A 5 8.61 -15.57 11.74
N ASN A 6 9.86 -15.11 11.53
CA ASN A 6 10.25 -13.75 11.91
C ASN A 6 9.77 -12.78 10.82
N ILE A 7 9.10 -11.70 11.21
CA ILE A 7 8.67 -10.63 10.28
C ILE A 7 9.30 -9.32 10.72
N VAL A 8 10.11 -8.73 9.85
CA VAL A 8 10.74 -7.42 10.10
C VAL A 8 9.94 -6.35 9.38
N SER A 9 9.11 -5.64 10.13
CA SER A 9 8.26 -4.56 9.63
C SER A 9 8.93 -3.20 9.76
N PHE A 10 8.75 -2.35 8.76
CA PHE A 10 9.32 -1.00 8.73
C PHE A 10 8.66 -0.03 9.72
N ASN A 11 7.50 -0.35 10.27
CA ASN A 11 6.75 0.43 11.27
C ASN A 11 5.88 -0.51 12.12
N ILE A 12 5.28 -0.02 13.19
CA ILE A 12 4.25 -0.73 13.96
C ILE A 12 3.00 -0.85 13.06
N PRO A 13 2.52 -2.07 12.72
CA PRO A 13 1.47 -2.24 11.73
C PRO A 13 0.05 -1.92 12.23
N TYR A 14 -0.15 -1.67 13.51
CA TYR A 14 -1.45 -1.30 14.08
C TYR A 14 -1.46 0.14 14.62
N PRO A 15 -2.58 0.90 14.50
CA PRO A 15 -3.78 0.60 13.71
C PRO A 15 -3.50 0.57 12.21
N ALA A 16 -4.16 -0.35 11.47
CA ALA A 16 -3.98 -0.53 10.03
C ALA A 16 -4.69 0.58 9.23
N ASN A 17 -4.10 1.78 9.16
CA ASN A 17 -4.76 3.00 8.68
C ASN A 17 -4.08 3.69 7.47
N TYR A 18 -3.01 3.10 6.91
CA TYR A 18 -2.44 3.50 5.62
C TYR A 18 -1.78 2.31 4.91
N GLY A 19 -1.61 2.41 3.58
CA GLY A 19 -1.31 1.27 2.70
C GLY A 19 -0.25 0.30 3.17
N GLY A 20 0.95 0.77 3.53
CA GLY A 20 2.03 -0.13 3.95
C GLY A 20 1.73 -0.92 5.23
N VAL A 21 1.14 -0.28 6.25
CA VAL A 21 0.82 -0.99 7.50
C VAL A 21 -0.44 -1.85 7.38
N ILE A 22 -1.36 -1.52 6.47
CA ILE A 22 -2.52 -2.36 6.14
C ILE A 22 -2.04 -3.71 5.58
N ASP A 23 -1.15 -3.71 4.59
CA ASP A 23 -0.60 -4.95 4.01
C ASP A 23 0.08 -5.81 5.08
N VAL A 24 0.90 -5.22 5.94
CA VAL A 24 1.59 -5.99 7.00
C VAL A 24 0.58 -6.56 7.99
N TYR A 25 -0.36 -5.76 8.51
CA TYR A 25 -1.30 -6.19 9.53
C TYR A 25 -2.18 -7.35 9.07
N TYR A 26 -2.84 -7.21 7.91
CA TYR A 26 -3.72 -8.26 7.39
C TYR A 26 -2.96 -9.51 6.91
N LYS A 27 -1.68 -9.37 6.58
CA LYS A 27 -0.79 -10.50 6.33
C LYS A 27 -0.47 -11.26 7.63
N LEU A 28 -0.24 -10.54 8.75
CA LEU A 28 -0.08 -11.19 10.05
C LEU A 28 -1.33 -12.01 10.40
N GLU A 29 -2.53 -11.43 10.26
CA GLU A 29 -3.79 -12.15 10.50
C GLU A 29 -3.94 -13.38 9.59
N ALA A 30 -3.66 -13.26 8.29
CA ALA A 30 -3.78 -14.36 7.34
C ALA A 30 -2.80 -15.49 7.63
N LEU A 31 -1.54 -15.19 7.95
CA LEU A 31 -0.55 -16.21 8.31
C LEU A 31 -0.84 -16.84 9.67
N HIS A 32 -1.32 -16.06 10.65
CA HIS A 32 -1.77 -16.59 11.93
C HIS A 32 -2.95 -17.56 11.75
N ALA A 33 -3.91 -17.24 10.89
CA ALA A 33 -5.02 -18.13 10.55
C ALA A 33 -4.55 -19.43 9.87
N CYS A 34 -3.41 -19.42 9.17
CA CYS A 34 -2.76 -20.63 8.64
C CYS A 34 -1.98 -21.43 9.72
N GLY A 35 -2.03 -21.03 10.99
CA GLY A 35 -1.34 -21.70 12.08
C GLY A 35 0.15 -21.35 12.21
N VAL A 36 0.61 -20.28 11.54
CA VAL A 36 2.00 -19.82 11.67
C VAL A 36 2.15 -19.04 12.98
N LYS A 37 3.16 -19.40 13.76
CA LYS A 37 3.57 -18.65 14.95
C LYS A 37 4.46 -17.50 14.56
N LEU A 38 4.03 -16.28 14.85
CA LEU A 38 4.63 -15.05 14.33
C LEU A 38 5.51 -14.37 15.39
N ILE A 39 6.74 -14.03 15.00
CA ILE A 39 7.65 -13.21 15.79
C ILE A 39 7.81 -11.89 15.04
N LEU A 40 7.15 -10.84 15.54
CA LEU A 40 7.14 -9.53 14.89
C LEU A 40 8.26 -8.65 15.43
N HIS A 41 9.05 -8.08 14.52
CA HIS A 41 10.07 -7.07 14.78
C HIS A 41 9.64 -5.77 14.10
N CYS A 42 9.23 -4.74 14.85
CA CYS A 42 8.74 -3.49 14.28
C CYS A 42 9.47 -2.27 14.84
N PHE A 43 9.59 -1.23 13.99
CA PHE A 43 10.26 0.01 14.33
C PHE A 43 9.25 1.07 14.80
N GLU A 44 9.55 1.72 15.92
CA GLU A 44 8.77 2.82 16.48
C GLU A 44 8.97 4.10 15.64
N TYR A 45 7.90 4.59 15.02
CA TYR A 45 7.90 5.86 14.33
C TYR A 45 6.49 6.43 14.28
N GLU A 46 6.22 7.49 15.06
CA GLU A 46 4.93 8.20 15.14
C GLU A 46 3.73 7.29 15.50
N ARG A 47 3.98 6.11 16.07
CA ARG A 47 2.95 5.13 16.43
C ARG A 47 3.26 4.53 17.79
N PRO A 48 2.26 4.39 18.69
CA PRO A 48 2.43 3.74 19.98
C PRO A 48 2.58 2.24 19.84
N HIS A 49 3.05 1.57 20.89
CA HIS A 49 2.94 0.12 21.01
C HIS A 49 1.48 -0.29 20.93
N ALA A 50 1.22 -1.47 20.38
CA ALA A 50 -0.11 -1.94 20.08
C ALA A 50 -0.35 -3.33 20.68
N PRO A 51 -1.04 -3.42 21.84
CA PRO A 51 -1.37 -4.71 22.46
C PRO A 51 -2.15 -5.65 21.54
N GLU A 52 -2.88 -5.11 20.57
CA GLU A 52 -3.61 -5.89 19.56
C GLU A 52 -2.71 -6.83 18.75
N LEU A 53 -1.44 -6.46 18.58
CA LEU A 53 -0.47 -7.31 17.89
C LEU A 53 -0.07 -8.54 18.71
N GLU A 54 -0.17 -8.47 20.04
CA GLU A 54 0.14 -9.58 20.93
C GLU A 54 -0.94 -10.68 20.89
N SER A 55 -2.13 -10.37 20.36
CA SER A 55 -3.20 -11.36 20.15
C SER A 55 -3.00 -12.23 18.91
N ILE A 56 -2.19 -11.78 17.95
CA ILE A 56 -1.92 -12.47 16.67
C ILE A 56 -0.46 -12.87 16.49
N CYS A 57 0.45 -12.32 17.32
CA CYS A 57 1.87 -12.65 17.30
C CYS A 57 2.28 -13.31 18.62
N ASP A 58 3.06 -14.39 18.54
CA ASP A 58 3.62 -15.07 19.73
C ASP A 58 4.62 -14.17 20.46
N LYS A 59 5.28 -13.27 19.72
CA LYS A 59 6.21 -12.30 20.27
C LYS A 59 6.28 -11.04 19.45
N VAL A 60 6.34 -9.88 20.11
CA VAL A 60 6.50 -8.57 19.46
C VAL A 60 7.70 -7.84 20.05
N PHE A 61 8.61 -7.43 19.18
CA PHE A 61 9.78 -6.62 19.54
C PHE A 61 9.65 -5.22 18.95
N TYR A 62 9.90 -4.21 19.76
CA TYR A 62 9.86 -2.80 19.36
C TYR A 62 11.26 -2.21 19.35
N TYR A 63 11.63 -1.54 18.26
CA TYR A 63 12.94 -0.92 18.04
C TYR A 63 12.79 0.56 17.75
N LYS A 64 13.59 1.40 18.38
CA LYS A 64 13.59 2.85 18.12
C LYS A 64 14.24 3.15 16.77
N ARG A 65 13.56 3.94 15.96
CA ARG A 65 14.16 4.50 14.75
C ARG A 65 15.22 5.56 15.11
N ARG A 66 16.38 5.48 14.47
CA ARG A 66 17.45 6.48 14.58
C ARG A 66 17.15 7.64 13.62
N THR A 67 16.35 8.59 14.06
CA THR A 67 16.05 9.80 13.29
C THR A 67 17.09 10.88 13.61
N GLY A 68 17.54 11.63 12.61
CA GLY A 68 18.47 12.74 12.81
C GLY A 68 19.44 12.95 11.65
N VAL A 69 20.33 13.93 11.79
CA VAL A 69 21.24 14.36 10.73
C VAL A 69 22.24 13.25 10.33
N ILE A 70 22.73 12.48 11.29
CA ILE A 70 23.72 11.41 11.04
C ILE A 70 23.19 10.36 10.06
N ALA A 71 21.89 10.04 10.13
CA ALA A 71 21.28 9.10 9.23
C ALA A 71 21.29 9.59 7.75
N ASN A 72 21.41 10.89 7.52
CA ASN A 72 21.51 11.49 6.18
C ASN A 72 22.95 11.52 5.63
N LEU A 73 23.96 11.35 6.49
CA LEU A 73 25.37 11.43 6.12
C LEU A 73 25.98 10.09 5.63
N THR A 74 25.15 9.05 5.45
CA THR A 74 25.58 7.74 5.01
C THR A 74 25.30 7.53 3.50
N TRP A 75 25.96 6.55 2.88
CA TRP A 75 25.66 6.09 1.53
C TRP A 75 24.37 5.26 1.42
N LEU A 76 23.87 4.76 2.57
CA LEU A 76 22.62 4.03 2.63
C LEU A 76 21.42 4.99 2.56
N PRO A 77 20.27 4.54 2.03
CA PRO A 77 19.04 5.32 2.10
C PRO A 77 18.70 5.66 3.56
N TYR A 78 18.24 6.89 3.78
CA TYR A 78 17.87 7.35 5.13
C TYR A 78 16.91 6.39 5.85
N ASN A 79 15.90 5.92 5.13
CA ASN A 79 14.91 5.01 5.71
C ASN A 79 15.47 3.64 6.07
N VAL A 80 16.50 3.17 5.40
CA VAL A 80 17.21 1.93 5.73
C VAL A 80 18.11 2.15 6.94
N TYR A 81 18.99 3.14 6.89
CA TYR A 81 19.94 3.40 7.96
C TYR A 81 19.25 3.76 9.28
N SER A 82 18.14 4.48 9.22
CA SER A 82 17.36 4.84 10.40
C SER A 82 16.81 3.63 11.17
N ARG A 83 16.80 2.44 10.56
CA ARG A 83 16.36 1.17 11.15
C ARG A 83 17.52 0.25 11.56
N LYS A 84 18.72 0.80 11.68
CA LYS A 84 19.86 0.11 12.27
C LYS A 84 19.69 0.03 13.80
N ASP A 85 19.31 -1.13 14.31
CA ASP A 85 19.27 -1.42 15.76
C ASP A 85 19.93 -2.79 16.00
N HIS A 86 21.01 -2.81 16.82
CA HIS A 86 21.78 -4.04 17.08
C HIS A 86 20.92 -5.13 17.75
N ARG A 87 19.93 -4.75 18.55
CA ARG A 87 19.02 -5.70 19.19
C ARG A 87 18.20 -6.51 18.18
N LEU A 88 17.94 -5.95 16.96
CA LEU A 88 17.23 -6.69 15.92
C LEU A 88 18.03 -7.93 15.48
N ILE A 89 19.31 -7.75 15.15
CA ILE A 89 20.13 -8.89 14.71
C ILE A 89 20.36 -9.89 15.85
N GLU A 90 20.55 -9.43 17.08
CA GLU A 90 20.64 -10.30 18.26
C GLU A 90 19.38 -11.15 18.46
N ASN A 91 18.20 -10.54 18.33
CA ASN A 91 16.93 -11.25 18.44
C ASN A 91 16.71 -12.24 17.29
N LEU A 92 17.08 -11.87 16.06
CA LEU A 92 17.01 -12.78 14.91
C LEU A 92 17.94 -14.00 15.08
N LEU A 93 19.08 -13.86 15.74
CA LEU A 93 20.02 -14.95 16.00
C LEU A 93 19.60 -15.90 17.13
N GLN A 94 18.53 -15.60 17.88
CA GLN A 94 18.01 -16.49 18.93
C GLN A 94 17.33 -17.76 18.38
N ASN A 95 17.06 -17.81 17.08
CA ASN A 95 16.41 -18.93 16.41
C ASN A 95 16.92 -19.06 14.97
N ASP A 96 16.48 -20.10 14.27
CA ASP A 96 16.82 -20.37 12.87
C ASP A 96 15.60 -20.27 11.92
N TYR A 97 14.48 -19.72 12.39
CA TYR A 97 13.23 -19.59 11.61
C TYR A 97 13.39 -18.69 10.38
N PRO A 98 12.58 -18.86 9.33
CA PRO A 98 12.55 -17.96 8.18
C PRO A 98 12.36 -16.50 8.60
N ILE A 99 12.84 -15.57 7.75
CA ILE A 99 12.73 -14.13 8.00
C ILE A 99 12.08 -13.48 6.80
N LEU A 100 10.93 -12.83 7.00
CA LEU A 100 10.26 -11.98 6.02
C LEU A 100 10.61 -10.51 6.30
N PHE A 101 11.23 -9.85 5.33
CA PHE A 101 11.56 -8.43 5.37
C PHE A 101 10.53 -7.62 4.57
N GLU A 102 9.83 -6.70 5.24
CA GLU A 102 8.79 -5.84 4.67
C GLU A 102 9.39 -4.56 4.08
N GLY A 103 9.52 -4.50 2.77
CA GLY A 103 10.12 -3.40 2.02
C GLY A 103 11.62 -3.25 2.22
N LEU A 104 12.28 -2.54 1.32
CA LEU A 104 13.73 -2.25 1.43
C LEU A 104 14.10 -1.54 2.73
N HIS A 105 13.17 -0.78 3.30
CA HIS A 105 13.35 -0.05 4.54
C HIS A 105 13.74 -0.95 5.74
N SER A 106 13.30 -2.21 5.74
CA SER A 106 13.55 -3.17 6.83
C SER A 106 14.80 -4.03 6.62
N CYS A 107 15.47 -3.91 5.47
CA CYS A 107 16.49 -4.84 5.01
C CYS A 107 17.91 -4.57 5.52
N TYR A 108 18.11 -3.70 6.53
CA TYR A 108 19.44 -3.32 6.99
C TYR A 108 20.37 -4.51 7.31
N TYR A 109 19.82 -5.61 7.82
CA TYR A 109 20.58 -6.83 8.17
C TYR A 109 20.36 -8.01 7.21
N MET A 110 19.76 -7.79 6.03
CA MET A 110 19.48 -8.88 5.09
C MET A 110 20.76 -9.57 4.57
N ASP A 111 21.84 -8.81 4.42
CA ASP A 111 23.16 -9.28 3.96
C ASP A 111 24.13 -9.65 5.10
N ASP A 112 23.66 -9.64 6.37
CA ASP A 112 24.52 -9.99 7.50
C ASP A 112 25.03 -11.43 7.36
N PRO A 113 26.37 -11.67 7.40
CA PRO A 113 26.93 -13.00 7.20
C PRO A 113 26.45 -14.06 8.19
N ARG A 114 26.02 -13.65 9.39
CA ARG A 114 25.46 -14.55 10.42
C ARG A 114 24.10 -15.13 10.01
N LEU A 115 23.38 -14.47 9.08
CA LEU A 115 22.09 -14.91 8.54
C LEU A 115 22.22 -15.63 7.17
N ARG A 116 23.45 -15.95 6.70
CA ARG A 116 23.66 -16.50 5.35
C ARG A 116 22.89 -17.80 5.06
N ASN A 117 22.71 -18.64 6.08
CA ASN A 117 22.05 -19.94 5.95
C ASN A 117 20.53 -19.87 6.25
N ARG A 118 20.02 -18.67 6.56
CA ARG A 118 18.59 -18.47 6.88
C ARG A 118 17.77 -18.31 5.60
N MET A 119 16.59 -18.91 5.60
CA MET A 119 15.57 -18.57 4.59
C MET A 119 15.17 -17.13 4.77
N LYS A 120 15.42 -16.30 3.75
CA LYS A 120 15.07 -14.89 3.73
C LYS A 120 14.08 -14.63 2.62
N ILE A 121 12.98 -13.99 2.96
CA ILE A 121 11.93 -13.56 2.05
C ILE A 121 11.98 -12.03 2.01
N PHE A 122 11.99 -11.47 0.80
CA PHE A 122 11.90 -10.04 0.59
C PHE A 122 10.53 -9.70 0.00
N ARG A 123 9.77 -8.85 0.68
CA ARG A 123 8.50 -8.30 0.18
C ARG A 123 8.74 -6.92 -0.40
N GLU A 124 8.63 -6.77 -1.72
CA GLU A 124 8.68 -5.47 -2.37
C GLU A 124 7.31 -4.79 -2.30
N CYS A 125 7.24 -3.66 -1.63
CA CYS A 125 6.00 -2.88 -1.50
C CYS A 125 5.88 -1.78 -2.55
N ASN A 126 7.02 -1.28 -3.01
CA ASN A 126 7.17 -0.29 -4.09
C ASN A 126 8.58 -0.39 -4.65
N ILE A 127 8.77 -0.07 -5.93
CA ILE A 127 10.10 0.20 -6.45
C ILE A 127 10.56 1.56 -5.91
N GLU A 128 11.27 1.54 -4.77
CA GLU A 128 11.56 2.71 -3.95
C GLU A 128 12.29 3.83 -4.71
N HIS A 129 13.25 3.49 -5.55
CA HIS A 129 13.97 4.51 -6.31
C HIS A 129 13.08 5.23 -7.34
N ASP A 130 12.09 4.56 -7.94
CA ASP A 130 11.12 5.19 -8.84
C ASP A 130 10.13 6.03 -8.04
N TYR A 131 9.66 5.54 -6.89
CA TYR A 131 8.85 6.33 -5.97
C TYR A 131 9.53 7.65 -5.60
N TYR A 132 10.80 7.61 -5.19
CA TYR A 132 11.56 8.82 -4.86
C TYR A 132 11.85 9.72 -6.07
N ARG A 133 12.00 9.15 -7.28
CA ARG A 133 12.09 9.94 -8.53
C ARG A 133 10.79 10.70 -8.80
N HIS A 134 9.64 10.07 -8.57
CA HIS A 134 8.34 10.73 -8.72
C HIS A 134 8.16 11.85 -7.69
N LEU A 135 8.55 11.62 -6.44
CA LEU A 135 8.55 12.67 -5.41
C LEU A 135 9.42 13.87 -5.79
N ALA A 136 10.61 13.62 -6.36
CA ALA A 136 11.52 14.68 -6.82
C ALA A 136 10.95 15.52 -7.97
N LYS A 137 10.11 14.91 -8.84
CA LYS A 137 9.42 15.62 -9.94
C LYS A 137 8.19 16.39 -9.46
N SER A 138 7.51 15.90 -8.44
CA SER A 138 6.25 16.45 -7.95
C SER A 138 6.40 17.47 -6.82
N GLY A 139 7.57 17.50 -6.19
CA GLY A 139 7.83 18.31 -4.99
C GLY A 139 8.09 19.78 -5.29
N LYS A 140 7.60 20.67 -4.42
CA LYS A 140 7.93 22.10 -4.41
C LYS A 140 9.14 22.35 -3.49
N GLY A 141 10.19 22.97 -4.02
CA GLY A 141 11.39 23.37 -3.27
C GLY A 141 12.67 22.63 -3.69
N LEU A 142 13.72 23.41 -4.02
CA LEU A 142 14.98 22.90 -4.58
C LEU A 142 15.68 21.91 -3.64
N VAL A 143 15.76 22.24 -2.34
CA VAL A 143 16.45 21.42 -1.33
C VAL A 143 15.75 20.06 -1.17
N ARG A 144 14.42 20.06 -1.08
CA ARG A 144 13.63 18.83 -0.97
C ARG A 144 13.74 17.95 -2.19
N ASN A 145 13.69 18.56 -3.37
CA ASN A 145 13.84 17.83 -4.64
C ASN A 145 15.25 17.23 -4.79
N ALA A 146 16.30 17.96 -4.37
CA ALA A 146 17.65 17.43 -4.30
C ALA A 146 17.75 16.24 -3.35
N PHE A 147 17.17 16.34 -2.16
CA PHE A 147 17.09 15.22 -1.20
C PHE A 147 16.43 13.99 -1.83
N PHE A 148 15.26 14.13 -2.47
CA PHE A 148 14.58 13.01 -3.10
C PHE A 148 15.38 12.39 -4.25
N LYS A 149 16.11 13.19 -5.04
CA LYS A 149 17.00 12.66 -6.08
C LYS A 149 18.15 11.84 -5.49
N ILE A 150 18.75 12.31 -4.41
CA ILE A 150 19.82 11.59 -3.70
C ILE A 150 19.28 10.28 -3.12
N GLU A 151 18.12 10.30 -2.47
CA GLU A 151 17.49 9.09 -1.93
C GLU A 151 17.13 8.09 -3.05
N ALA A 152 16.64 8.57 -4.21
CA ALA A 152 16.40 7.72 -5.37
C ALA A 152 17.66 6.97 -5.82
N MET A 153 18.80 7.69 -5.94
CA MET A 153 20.09 7.06 -6.28
C MET A 153 20.55 6.07 -5.22
N ARG A 154 20.40 6.41 -3.93
CA ARG A 154 20.75 5.52 -2.81
C ARG A 154 19.92 4.24 -2.84
N PHE A 155 18.59 4.34 -3.02
CA PHE A 155 17.71 3.18 -3.12
C PHE A 155 18.01 2.32 -4.34
N GLN A 156 18.32 2.93 -5.48
CA GLN A 156 18.70 2.19 -6.69
C GLN A 156 20.00 1.37 -6.46
N ALA A 157 20.98 1.95 -5.78
CA ALA A 157 22.20 1.23 -5.42
C ALA A 157 21.95 0.15 -4.35
N TYR A 158 21.12 0.47 -3.35
CA TYR A 158 20.84 -0.41 -2.22
C TYR A 158 19.92 -1.59 -2.56
N GLN A 159 19.09 -1.49 -3.59
CA GLN A 159 18.18 -2.56 -3.99
C GLN A 159 18.90 -3.90 -4.26
N LYS A 160 20.19 -3.86 -4.58
CA LYS A 160 21.02 -5.06 -4.74
C LYS A 160 21.03 -5.96 -3.50
N VAL A 161 20.73 -5.41 -2.31
CA VAL A 161 20.62 -6.21 -1.08
C VAL A 161 19.58 -7.32 -1.20
N ALA A 162 18.55 -7.13 -2.02
CA ALA A 162 17.52 -8.16 -2.26
C ALA A 162 18.07 -9.44 -2.90
N GLN A 163 19.30 -9.43 -3.47
CA GLN A 163 19.95 -10.65 -3.98
C GLN A 163 20.17 -11.71 -2.88
N TYR A 164 20.24 -11.30 -1.63
CA TYR A 164 20.42 -12.20 -0.48
C TYR A 164 19.11 -12.86 -0.01
N ALA A 165 17.96 -12.50 -0.59
CA ALA A 165 16.70 -13.17 -0.32
C ALA A 165 16.53 -14.41 -1.22
N ASN A 166 16.10 -15.52 -0.61
CA ASN A 166 15.78 -16.77 -1.32
C ASN A 166 14.50 -16.67 -2.14
N LEU A 167 13.54 -15.91 -1.65
CA LEU A 167 12.26 -15.62 -2.29
C LEU A 167 12.01 -14.13 -2.29
N LYS A 168 11.63 -13.57 -3.43
CA LYS A 168 11.17 -12.18 -3.58
C LYS A 168 9.70 -12.17 -3.94
N ILE A 169 8.95 -11.30 -3.29
CA ILE A 169 7.51 -11.18 -3.48
C ILE A 169 7.19 -9.74 -3.83
N ALA A 170 6.56 -9.51 -4.97
CA ALA A 170 6.07 -8.21 -5.40
C ALA A 170 4.55 -8.09 -5.19
N VAL A 171 4.07 -6.88 -4.97
CA VAL A 171 2.64 -6.58 -4.75
C VAL A 171 1.87 -6.30 -6.04
N SER A 172 2.57 -6.13 -7.15
CA SER A 172 1.99 -5.97 -8.49
C SER A 172 2.73 -6.82 -9.51
N THR A 173 2.06 -7.13 -10.62
CA THR A 173 2.72 -7.86 -11.73
C THR A 173 3.82 -7.05 -12.37
N THR A 174 3.63 -5.73 -12.49
CA THR A 174 4.64 -4.80 -13.02
C THR A 174 5.92 -4.81 -12.17
N ASP A 175 5.78 -4.76 -10.83
CA ASP A 175 6.91 -4.81 -9.92
C ASP A 175 7.58 -6.20 -9.95
N ALA A 176 6.81 -7.27 -10.09
CA ALA A 176 7.36 -8.63 -10.25
C ALA A 176 8.20 -8.74 -11.52
N ASP A 177 7.73 -8.21 -12.64
CA ASP A 177 8.47 -8.20 -13.91
C ASP A 177 9.74 -7.35 -13.84
N TYR A 178 9.68 -6.22 -13.13
CA TYR A 178 10.85 -5.42 -12.84
C TYR A 178 11.89 -6.25 -12.04
N LEU A 179 11.47 -6.90 -10.95
CA LEU A 179 12.38 -7.73 -10.14
C LEU A 179 12.96 -8.89 -10.94
N ARG A 180 12.19 -9.56 -11.82
CA ARG A 180 12.69 -10.62 -12.71
C ARG A 180 13.81 -10.13 -13.64
N LYS A 181 13.70 -8.91 -14.14
CA LYS A 181 14.75 -8.28 -14.95
C LYS A 181 16.01 -7.93 -14.14
N GLN A 182 15.82 -7.51 -12.87
CA GLN A 182 16.94 -7.14 -12.00
C GLN A 182 17.66 -8.38 -11.38
N PHE A 183 16.93 -9.45 -11.14
CA PHE A 183 17.43 -10.66 -10.47
C PHE A 183 17.10 -11.90 -11.31
N PRO A 184 17.66 -12.04 -12.51
CA PRO A 184 17.47 -13.23 -13.34
C PRO A 184 17.95 -14.47 -12.56
N ASN A 185 17.28 -15.59 -12.72
CA ASN A 185 17.56 -16.87 -12.04
C ASN A 185 17.26 -16.88 -10.52
N GLN A 186 16.54 -15.89 -10.00
CA GLN A 186 16.06 -15.91 -8.63
C GLN A 186 14.53 -16.11 -8.59
N ARG A 187 14.04 -16.71 -7.50
CA ARG A 187 12.62 -16.95 -7.33
C ARG A 187 11.87 -15.65 -7.02
N ILE A 188 10.98 -15.26 -7.92
CA ILE A 188 10.17 -14.04 -7.79
C ILE A 188 8.70 -14.38 -8.03
N GLU A 189 7.88 -14.06 -7.02
CA GLU A 189 6.46 -14.34 -7.01
C GLU A 189 5.65 -13.05 -6.92
N PHE A 190 4.46 -13.08 -7.49
CA PHE A 190 3.46 -12.05 -7.27
C PHE A 190 2.50 -12.50 -6.19
N VAL A 191 2.38 -11.73 -5.11
CA VAL A 191 1.34 -11.87 -4.08
C VAL A 191 0.79 -10.47 -3.84
N PRO A 192 -0.48 -10.19 -4.10
CA PRO A 192 -1.06 -8.86 -3.93
C PRO A 192 -1.01 -8.39 -2.48
N CYS A 193 -1.30 -7.12 -2.23
CA CYS A 193 -1.41 -6.60 -0.87
C CYS A 193 -2.55 -7.29 -0.12
N PHE A 194 -2.30 -7.60 1.14
CA PHE A 194 -3.34 -7.97 2.10
C PHE A 194 -4.11 -6.71 2.51
N HIS A 195 -5.41 -6.84 2.81
CA HIS A 195 -6.30 -5.71 3.05
C HIS A 195 -7.48 -6.09 3.97
N GLU A 196 -8.24 -5.10 4.43
CA GLU A 196 -9.36 -5.31 5.37
C GLU A 196 -10.59 -6.01 4.77
N ASN A 197 -10.68 -6.11 3.44
CA ASN A 197 -11.88 -6.59 2.80
C ASN A 197 -11.86 -8.12 2.63
N ASN A 198 -12.66 -8.83 3.39
CA ASN A 198 -12.83 -10.28 3.29
C ASN A 198 -14.09 -10.71 2.54
N ARG A 199 -14.95 -9.76 2.16
CA ARG A 199 -16.18 -9.98 1.39
C ARG A 199 -16.57 -8.73 0.62
N ILE A 200 -17.32 -8.90 -0.46
CA ILE A 200 -17.92 -7.77 -1.18
C ILE A 200 -19.12 -7.26 -0.38
N THR A 201 -19.05 -5.98 -0.02
CA THR A 201 -20.08 -5.28 0.76
C THR A 201 -20.78 -4.19 -0.06
N ALA A 202 -20.41 -4.04 -1.34
CA ALA A 202 -21.08 -3.15 -2.28
C ALA A 202 -22.58 -3.42 -2.33
N LYS A 203 -23.38 -2.36 -2.35
CA LYS A 203 -24.85 -2.44 -2.37
C LYS A 203 -25.38 -2.06 -3.75
N PRO A 204 -26.34 -2.82 -4.31
CA PRO A 204 -27.01 -2.41 -5.54
C PRO A 204 -27.77 -1.10 -5.34
N GLY A 205 -28.14 -0.48 -6.46
CA GLY A 205 -28.90 0.77 -6.45
C GLY A 205 -28.04 1.99 -6.76
N LYS A 206 -28.52 3.16 -6.38
CA LYS A 206 -28.00 4.48 -6.74
C LYS A 206 -27.73 5.32 -5.48
N SER A 207 -26.82 6.28 -5.62
CA SER A 207 -26.52 7.32 -4.65
C SER A 207 -26.30 8.68 -5.32
N ASP A 208 -25.87 9.69 -4.57
CA ASP A 208 -25.95 11.10 -5.00
C ASP A 208 -24.62 11.85 -4.95
N TYR A 209 -23.48 11.18 -4.64
CA TYR A 209 -22.20 11.86 -4.59
C TYR A 209 -21.04 11.06 -5.18
N ILE A 210 -20.00 11.81 -5.54
CA ILE A 210 -18.69 11.32 -6.00
C ILE A 210 -17.70 11.42 -4.85
N LEU A 211 -16.92 10.37 -4.62
CA LEU A 211 -15.93 10.29 -3.54
C LEU A 211 -14.51 10.17 -4.08
N TYR A 212 -13.60 11.02 -3.61
CA TYR A 212 -12.17 10.74 -3.58
C TYR A 212 -11.75 10.48 -2.13
N HIS A 213 -10.96 9.42 -1.88
CA HIS A 213 -10.48 9.15 -0.53
C HIS A 213 -9.01 8.73 -0.47
N GLY A 214 -8.38 8.95 0.72
CA GLY A 214 -6.99 8.55 0.97
C GLY A 214 -6.32 9.38 2.07
N LYS A 215 -5.02 9.11 2.32
CA LYS A 215 -4.22 9.97 3.21
C LYS A 215 -3.83 11.24 2.45
N LEU A 216 -4.54 12.34 2.74
CA LEU A 216 -4.49 13.58 1.95
C LEU A 216 -3.20 14.40 2.13
N SER A 217 -2.39 14.09 3.15
CA SER A 217 -1.06 14.67 3.33
C SER A 217 0.03 14.03 2.45
N VAL A 218 -0.27 12.92 1.78
CA VAL A 218 0.66 12.28 0.83
C VAL A 218 0.67 13.07 -0.46
N ILE A 219 1.86 13.38 -0.97
CA ILE A 219 2.08 14.28 -2.12
C ILE A 219 1.28 13.83 -3.35
N GLU A 220 1.24 12.52 -3.64
CA GLU A 220 0.50 11.97 -4.79
C GLU A 220 -0.99 12.17 -4.64
N ASN A 221 -1.53 11.98 -3.43
CA ASN A 221 -2.95 12.18 -3.16
C ASN A 221 -3.31 13.66 -3.19
N GLU A 222 -2.47 14.54 -2.62
CA GLU A 222 -2.66 15.99 -2.74
C GLU A 222 -2.69 16.41 -4.22
N ARG A 223 -1.72 15.97 -5.01
CA ARG A 223 -1.67 16.27 -6.44
C ARG A 223 -2.91 15.79 -7.19
N ALA A 224 -3.37 14.57 -6.91
CA ALA A 224 -4.57 14.01 -7.52
C ALA A 224 -5.82 14.83 -7.17
N VAL A 225 -5.99 15.18 -5.88
CA VAL A 225 -7.11 16.01 -5.42
C VAL A 225 -7.09 17.39 -6.04
N LEU A 226 -5.94 18.06 -6.09
CA LEU A 226 -5.82 19.39 -6.69
C LEU A 226 -6.13 19.35 -8.19
N PHE A 227 -5.68 18.32 -8.90
CA PHE A 227 -6.01 18.12 -10.30
C PHE A 227 -7.51 17.90 -10.50
N LEU A 228 -8.13 16.98 -9.76
CA LEU A 228 -9.55 16.68 -9.84
C LEU A 228 -10.40 17.91 -9.48
N THR A 229 -10.05 18.61 -8.42
CA THR A 229 -10.78 19.82 -7.99
C THR A 229 -10.76 20.87 -9.09
N LYS A 230 -9.58 21.14 -9.68
CA LYS A 230 -9.41 22.21 -10.66
C LYS A 230 -10.01 21.85 -12.03
N HIS A 231 -9.89 20.61 -12.49
CA HIS A 231 -10.15 20.25 -13.88
C HIS A 231 -11.37 19.35 -14.07
N VAL A 232 -11.93 18.77 -13.01
CA VAL A 232 -13.07 17.85 -13.08
C VAL A 232 -14.19 18.31 -12.16
N PHE A 233 -13.98 18.31 -10.84
CA PHE A 233 -15.04 18.57 -9.86
C PHE A 233 -15.65 19.96 -9.99
N SER A 234 -14.83 20.98 -10.32
CA SER A 234 -15.29 22.35 -10.53
C SER A 234 -16.31 22.49 -11.68
N GLN A 235 -16.34 21.53 -12.60
CA GLN A 235 -17.23 21.54 -13.76
C GLN A 235 -18.48 20.68 -13.56
N LEU A 236 -18.53 19.87 -12.50
CA LEU A 236 -19.66 19.02 -12.16
C LEU A 236 -20.69 19.79 -11.32
N LYS A 237 -21.96 19.37 -11.41
CA LYS A 237 -23.03 19.87 -10.54
C LYS A 237 -23.32 18.95 -9.35
N HIS A 238 -22.75 17.77 -9.35
CA HIS A 238 -22.94 16.76 -8.32
C HIS A 238 -22.10 17.04 -7.07
N THR A 239 -22.56 16.60 -5.91
CA THR A 239 -21.79 16.66 -4.70
C THR A 239 -20.50 15.83 -4.85
N CYS A 240 -19.34 16.46 -4.62
CA CYS A 240 -18.03 15.82 -4.60
C CYS A 240 -17.49 15.86 -3.18
N ILE A 241 -17.13 14.71 -2.64
CA ILE A 241 -16.56 14.57 -1.29
C ILE A 241 -15.10 14.16 -1.41
N ILE A 242 -14.22 14.93 -0.76
CA ILE A 242 -12.79 14.64 -0.63
C ILE A 242 -12.56 14.25 0.82
N ALA A 243 -12.39 12.95 1.11
CA ALA A 243 -12.32 12.45 2.48
C ALA A 243 -10.96 11.83 2.80
N GLY A 244 -10.44 12.08 3.99
CA GLY A 244 -9.26 11.39 4.46
C GLY A 244 -8.43 12.11 5.50
N MET A 245 -7.27 11.48 5.79
CA MET A 245 -6.40 11.94 6.87
C MET A 245 -5.56 13.14 6.45
N ASN A 246 -5.50 14.13 7.34
CA ASN A 246 -4.59 15.28 7.28
C ASN A 246 -4.63 16.01 5.92
N PRO A 247 -5.82 16.53 5.46
CA PRO A 247 -5.89 17.34 4.27
C PRO A 247 -5.04 18.59 4.42
N THR A 248 -4.23 18.87 3.40
CA THR A 248 -3.36 20.03 3.38
C THR A 248 -4.17 21.33 3.25
N ARG A 249 -3.54 22.45 3.55
CA ARG A 249 -4.12 23.78 3.35
C ARG A 249 -4.50 24.00 1.87
N LEU A 250 -3.65 23.53 0.94
CA LEU A 250 -3.89 23.68 -0.50
C LEU A 250 -5.18 22.98 -0.96
N ILE A 251 -5.47 21.77 -0.44
CA ILE A 251 -6.72 21.06 -0.74
C ILE A 251 -7.94 21.86 -0.28
N ARG A 252 -7.90 22.43 0.94
CA ARG A 252 -9.00 23.23 1.49
C ARG A 252 -9.24 24.51 0.68
N GLU A 253 -8.15 25.22 0.34
CA GLU A 253 -8.20 26.43 -0.46
C GLU A 253 -8.71 26.16 -1.89
N ALA A 254 -8.31 25.06 -2.51
CA ALA A 254 -8.79 24.68 -3.84
C ALA A 254 -10.29 24.33 -3.86
N ALA A 255 -10.81 23.70 -2.81
CA ALA A 255 -12.23 23.33 -2.71
C ALA A 255 -13.14 24.51 -2.32
N ALA A 256 -12.62 25.49 -1.55
CA ALA A 256 -13.41 26.57 -0.95
C ALA A 256 -14.30 27.37 -1.92
N PRO A 257 -13.90 27.64 -3.19
CA PRO A 257 -14.76 28.36 -4.15
C PRO A 257 -16.01 27.58 -4.59
N TYR A 258 -16.09 26.28 -4.34
CA TYR A 258 -17.11 25.40 -4.90
C TYR A 258 -18.00 24.78 -3.80
N PRO A 259 -19.23 25.28 -3.56
CA PRO A 259 -20.10 24.80 -2.48
C PRO A 259 -20.46 23.31 -2.52
N HIS A 260 -20.43 22.71 -3.72
CA HIS A 260 -20.69 21.28 -3.93
C HIS A 260 -19.46 20.38 -3.70
N ILE A 261 -18.27 20.95 -3.49
CA ILE A 261 -17.05 20.21 -3.16
C ILE A 261 -16.82 20.28 -1.66
N LYS A 262 -16.91 19.16 -0.97
CA LYS A 262 -16.80 19.06 0.48
C LYS A 262 -15.51 18.35 0.87
N VAL A 263 -14.74 18.94 1.80
CA VAL A 263 -13.53 18.31 2.36
C VAL A 263 -13.86 17.75 3.73
N GLU A 264 -13.86 16.44 3.86
CA GLU A 264 -14.11 15.72 5.10
C GLU A 264 -12.77 15.24 5.70
N ALA A 265 -12.31 15.99 6.71
CA ALA A 265 -10.99 15.83 7.30
C ALA A 265 -11.02 14.83 8.46
N ASN A 266 -10.10 13.85 8.44
CA ASN A 266 -9.90 12.89 9.52
C ASN A 266 -11.20 12.21 9.97
N PRO A 267 -12.04 11.67 9.06
CA PRO A 267 -13.24 10.95 9.43
C PRO A 267 -12.87 9.73 10.32
N SER A 268 -13.76 9.35 11.22
CA SER A 268 -13.62 8.07 11.94
C SER A 268 -13.66 6.90 10.95
N LYS A 269 -13.25 5.70 11.39
CA LYS A 269 -13.31 4.52 10.52
C LYS A 269 -14.74 4.26 10.04
N GLU A 270 -15.71 4.30 10.95
CA GLU A 270 -17.13 4.08 10.66
C GLU A 270 -17.66 5.12 9.65
N ARG A 271 -17.22 6.38 9.79
CA ARG A 271 -17.59 7.43 8.85
C ARG A 271 -16.96 7.24 7.48
N MET A 272 -15.68 6.85 7.42
CA MET A 272 -14.99 6.55 6.16
C MET A 272 -15.65 5.35 5.46
N ASP A 273 -15.95 4.29 6.19
CA ASP A 273 -16.64 3.10 5.68
C ASP A 273 -18.02 3.48 5.10
N ALA A 274 -18.78 4.30 5.83
CA ALA A 274 -20.07 4.82 5.35
C ALA A 274 -19.91 5.66 4.06
N LEU A 275 -18.89 6.51 3.96
CA LEU A 275 -18.61 7.28 2.75
C LEU A 275 -18.26 6.37 1.57
N ILE A 276 -17.46 5.34 1.78
CA ILE A 276 -17.08 4.39 0.73
C ILE A 276 -18.30 3.59 0.25
N HIS A 277 -19.11 3.04 1.17
CA HIS A 277 -20.27 2.23 0.83
C HIS A 277 -21.37 3.02 0.14
N ASN A 278 -21.55 4.29 0.48
CA ASN A 278 -22.65 5.09 -0.01
C ASN A 278 -22.27 6.02 -1.18
N ALA A 279 -21.01 6.05 -1.63
CA ALA A 279 -20.66 6.79 -2.84
C ALA A 279 -21.32 6.17 -4.09
N GLN A 280 -21.79 7.01 -5.00
CA GLN A 280 -22.20 6.57 -6.34
C GLN A 280 -20.99 6.25 -7.19
N ILE A 281 -19.97 7.12 -7.11
CA ILE A 281 -18.74 7.00 -7.89
C ILE A 281 -17.55 7.20 -6.97
N HIS A 282 -16.58 6.30 -7.07
CA HIS A 282 -15.22 6.51 -6.57
C HIS A 282 -14.37 7.05 -7.71
N MET A 283 -13.93 8.30 -7.60
CA MET A 283 -13.02 8.93 -8.55
C MET A 283 -11.60 8.82 -8.03
N LEU A 284 -10.85 7.82 -8.51
CA LEU A 284 -9.52 7.49 -8.01
C LEU A 284 -8.47 7.59 -9.12
N ILE A 285 -7.65 8.62 -9.08
CA ILE A 285 -6.54 8.79 -10.03
C ILE A 285 -5.21 8.83 -9.30
N THR A 286 -4.14 8.52 -10.03
CA THR A 286 -2.75 8.65 -9.58
C THR A 286 -1.86 9.12 -10.72
N PHE A 287 -0.66 9.61 -10.38
CA PHE A 287 0.37 10.02 -11.35
C PHE A 287 1.62 9.15 -11.25
N GLN A 288 1.51 7.97 -10.62
CA GLN A 288 2.56 6.97 -10.52
C GLN A 288 1.99 5.57 -10.70
N ASP A 289 2.79 4.68 -11.27
CA ASP A 289 2.43 3.31 -11.64
C ASP A 289 2.95 2.24 -10.68
N THR A 290 3.77 2.62 -9.68
CA THR A 290 4.36 1.66 -8.74
C THR A 290 3.41 1.24 -7.62
N GLY A 291 3.47 -0.03 -7.23
CA GLY A 291 2.72 -0.64 -6.14
C GLY A 291 1.21 -0.74 -6.38
N LEU A 292 0.55 -1.64 -5.67
CA LEU A 292 -0.91 -1.79 -5.69
C LEU A 292 -1.58 -0.71 -4.82
N LYS A 293 -2.63 -0.09 -5.34
CA LYS A 293 -3.35 0.99 -4.65
C LYS A 293 -4.52 0.43 -3.84
N LEU A 294 -4.36 0.25 -2.52
CA LEU A 294 -5.41 -0.31 -1.64
C LEU A 294 -6.75 0.42 -1.70
N LYS A 295 -6.75 1.74 -1.94
CA LYS A 295 -8.00 2.49 -2.14
C LYS A 295 -8.81 2.00 -3.35
N LEU A 296 -8.15 1.46 -4.37
CA LEU A 296 -8.83 0.82 -5.51
C LEU A 296 -9.54 -0.45 -5.05
N LEU A 297 -8.87 -1.32 -4.28
CA LEU A 297 -9.51 -2.51 -3.72
C LEU A 297 -10.71 -2.14 -2.84
N ASN A 298 -10.53 -1.18 -1.92
CA ASN A 298 -11.63 -0.74 -1.05
C ASN A 298 -12.85 -0.27 -1.87
N SER A 299 -12.64 0.49 -2.94
CA SER A 299 -13.75 0.94 -3.79
C SER A 299 -14.43 -0.20 -4.54
N LEU A 300 -13.67 -1.22 -4.97
CA LEU A 300 -14.23 -2.36 -5.69
C LEU A 300 -14.93 -3.35 -4.76
N PHE A 301 -14.48 -3.53 -3.53
CA PHE A 301 -15.14 -4.40 -2.55
C PHE A 301 -16.40 -3.77 -1.95
N ALA A 302 -16.40 -2.45 -1.71
CA ALA A 302 -17.43 -1.80 -0.92
C ALA A 302 -18.26 -0.75 -1.67
N GLY A 303 -17.70 -0.15 -2.72
CA GLY A 303 -18.34 0.95 -3.47
C GLY A 303 -19.17 0.51 -4.66
N ARG A 304 -19.81 1.49 -5.33
CA ARG A 304 -20.60 1.27 -6.56
C ARG A 304 -19.72 1.36 -7.81
N HIS A 305 -19.72 2.49 -8.50
CA HIS A 305 -18.90 2.68 -9.69
C HIS A 305 -17.51 3.20 -9.32
N THR A 306 -16.49 2.79 -10.07
CA THR A 306 -15.12 3.25 -9.87
C THR A 306 -14.56 3.79 -11.18
N ILE A 307 -14.25 5.10 -11.21
CA ILE A 307 -13.55 5.75 -12.32
C ILE A 307 -12.08 5.90 -11.95
N VAL A 308 -11.21 5.50 -12.84
CA VAL A 308 -9.75 5.51 -12.65
C VAL A 308 -9.04 5.98 -13.91
N ASN A 309 -7.79 6.43 -13.77
CA ASN A 309 -6.89 6.53 -14.92
C ASN A 309 -6.05 5.24 -15.08
N HIS A 310 -5.45 5.01 -16.24
CA HIS A 310 -4.63 3.80 -16.51
C HIS A 310 -3.54 3.57 -15.47
N LEU A 311 -2.88 4.62 -14.97
CA LEU A 311 -1.85 4.49 -13.96
C LEU A 311 -2.37 3.92 -12.62
N MET A 312 -3.64 4.11 -12.29
CA MET A 312 -4.26 3.54 -11.09
C MET A 312 -4.35 2.01 -11.17
N LEU A 313 -4.48 1.47 -12.38
CA LEU A 313 -4.64 0.04 -12.67
C LEU A 313 -3.31 -0.69 -12.88
N ALA A 314 -2.20 0.04 -13.01
CA ALA A 314 -0.90 -0.55 -13.35
C ALA A 314 -0.58 -1.78 -12.50
N GLY A 315 -0.42 -2.94 -13.15
CA GLY A 315 -0.05 -4.21 -12.53
C GLY A 315 -1.11 -4.83 -11.61
N SER A 316 -2.36 -4.35 -11.62
CA SER A 316 -3.45 -4.87 -10.79
C SER A 316 -4.29 -5.95 -11.45
N GLY A 317 -4.46 -5.91 -12.77
CA GLY A 317 -5.39 -6.77 -13.52
C GLY A 317 -6.87 -6.48 -13.25
N LEU A 318 -7.19 -5.30 -12.69
CA LEU A 318 -8.56 -4.89 -12.29
C LEU A 318 -9.29 -4.05 -13.34
N ASP A 319 -8.71 -3.92 -14.54
CA ASP A 319 -9.27 -3.15 -15.65
C ASP A 319 -10.75 -3.50 -15.95
N PRO A 320 -11.17 -4.78 -15.97
CA PRO A 320 -12.54 -5.14 -16.29
C PRO A 320 -13.60 -4.68 -15.25
N LEU A 321 -13.14 -4.20 -14.09
CA LEU A 321 -14.00 -3.77 -12.98
C LEU A 321 -14.10 -2.24 -12.85
N CYS A 322 -13.38 -1.49 -13.69
CA CYS A 322 -13.26 -0.04 -13.59
C CYS A 322 -13.71 0.66 -14.88
N HIS A 323 -14.15 1.90 -14.72
CA HIS A 323 -14.34 2.82 -15.84
C HIS A 323 -13.05 3.63 -16.01
N ILE A 324 -12.38 3.47 -17.16
CA ILE A 324 -11.09 4.11 -17.42
C ILE A 324 -11.33 5.47 -18.05
N ALA A 325 -10.72 6.51 -17.50
CA ALA A 325 -10.73 7.88 -18.00
C ALA A 325 -9.40 8.56 -17.69
N ASP A 326 -8.65 8.99 -18.70
CA ASP A 326 -7.33 9.59 -18.53
C ASP A 326 -7.35 11.11 -18.63
N THR A 327 -8.32 11.67 -19.34
CA THR A 327 -8.48 13.12 -19.54
C THR A 327 -9.61 13.68 -18.68
N PRO A 328 -9.54 14.98 -18.31
CA PRO A 328 -10.63 15.63 -17.59
C PRO A 328 -11.99 15.48 -18.27
N ASP A 329 -12.04 15.63 -19.60
CA ASP A 329 -13.29 15.53 -20.36
C ASP A 329 -13.88 14.11 -20.33
N GLU A 330 -13.03 13.08 -20.38
CA GLU A 330 -13.47 11.68 -20.20
C GLU A 330 -14.01 11.45 -18.80
N MET A 331 -13.31 11.97 -17.77
CA MET A 331 -13.73 11.86 -16.37
C MET A 331 -15.09 12.53 -16.14
N ILE A 332 -15.28 13.73 -16.69
CA ILE A 332 -16.56 14.47 -16.59
C ILE A 332 -17.68 13.68 -17.27
N ARG A 333 -17.49 13.24 -18.52
CA ARG A 333 -18.48 12.44 -19.25
C ARG A 333 -18.83 11.15 -18.49
N ALA A 334 -17.83 10.43 -17.97
CA ALA A 334 -18.05 9.22 -17.18
C ALA A 334 -18.83 9.52 -15.88
N CYS A 335 -18.53 10.62 -15.19
CA CYS A 335 -19.29 11.05 -14.03
C CYS A 335 -20.76 11.29 -14.35
N GLU A 336 -21.06 12.09 -15.39
CA GLU A 336 -22.43 12.41 -15.77
C GLU A 336 -23.25 11.15 -16.13
N GLN A 337 -22.64 10.21 -16.85
CA GLN A 337 -23.26 8.94 -17.20
C GLN A 337 -23.52 8.06 -15.96
N LEU A 338 -22.51 7.87 -15.12
CA LEU A 338 -22.58 6.94 -14.01
C LEU A 338 -23.35 7.48 -12.80
N MET A 339 -23.46 8.80 -12.66
CA MET A 339 -24.35 9.41 -11.65
C MET A 339 -25.83 9.09 -11.92
N ALA A 340 -26.21 8.84 -13.16
CA ALA A 340 -27.57 8.43 -13.50
C ALA A 340 -27.80 6.92 -13.44
N LEU A 341 -26.73 6.10 -13.49
CA LEU A 341 -26.79 4.65 -13.67
C LEU A 341 -26.74 3.93 -12.31
N PRO A 342 -27.77 3.20 -11.87
CA PRO A 342 -27.67 2.33 -10.70
C PRO A 342 -26.72 1.17 -10.99
N ILE A 343 -25.99 0.71 -9.97
CA ILE A 343 -25.28 -0.57 -10.06
C ILE A 343 -26.25 -1.72 -9.76
N ASP A 344 -26.22 -2.76 -10.57
CA ASP A 344 -27.06 -3.93 -10.39
C ASP A 344 -26.33 -5.06 -9.64
N LYS A 345 -27.07 -6.11 -9.32
CA LYS A 345 -26.52 -7.28 -8.62
C LYS A 345 -25.55 -8.06 -9.52
N GLU A 346 -25.80 -8.12 -10.82
CA GLU A 346 -24.96 -8.86 -11.77
C GLU A 346 -23.55 -8.25 -11.84
N ALA A 347 -23.43 -6.92 -11.90
CA ALA A 347 -22.15 -6.23 -11.86
C ALA A 347 -21.39 -6.48 -10.54
N ILE A 348 -22.10 -6.58 -9.41
CA ILE A 348 -21.50 -6.92 -8.11
C ILE A 348 -21.04 -8.37 -8.08
N ASP A 349 -21.83 -9.31 -8.60
CA ASP A 349 -21.47 -10.73 -8.65
C ASP A 349 -20.26 -10.98 -9.58
N LYS A 350 -20.16 -10.25 -10.71
CA LYS A 350 -18.98 -10.26 -11.58
C LYS A 350 -17.71 -9.84 -10.82
N ARG A 351 -17.79 -8.82 -9.95
CA ARG A 351 -16.66 -8.43 -9.10
C ARG A 351 -16.18 -9.57 -8.23
N LYS A 352 -17.10 -10.33 -7.63
CA LYS A 352 -16.76 -11.47 -6.79
C LYS A 352 -15.91 -12.51 -7.53
N GLN A 353 -16.30 -12.83 -8.78
CA GLN A 353 -15.56 -13.80 -9.61
C GLN A 353 -14.12 -13.36 -9.93
N LEU A 354 -13.88 -12.06 -10.07
CA LEU A 354 -12.55 -11.53 -10.42
C LEU A 354 -11.70 -11.17 -9.19
N LEU A 355 -12.32 -10.67 -8.11
CA LEU A 355 -11.58 -10.21 -6.93
C LEU A 355 -11.16 -11.36 -6.02
N PHE A 356 -12.03 -12.34 -5.75
CA PHE A 356 -11.72 -13.36 -4.75
C PHE A 356 -10.54 -14.27 -5.14
N PRO A 357 -10.41 -14.78 -6.36
CA PRO A 357 -9.26 -15.64 -6.70
C PRO A 357 -7.92 -14.93 -6.57
N ALA A 358 -7.90 -13.61 -6.81
CA ALA A 358 -6.66 -12.84 -6.85
C ALA A 358 -6.35 -12.12 -5.52
N PHE A 359 -7.39 -11.65 -4.80
CA PHE A 359 -7.24 -10.73 -3.66
C PHE A 359 -7.87 -11.26 -2.36
N SER A 360 -8.18 -12.54 -2.25
CA SER A 360 -8.58 -13.17 -0.98
C SER A 360 -7.37 -13.26 -0.03
N ASN A 361 -7.47 -12.64 1.15
CA ASN A 361 -6.41 -12.75 2.16
C ASN A 361 -6.18 -14.20 2.59
N GLU A 362 -7.24 -15.01 2.69
CA GLU A 362 -7.16 -16.44 3.04
C GLU A 362 -6.35 -17.20 1.99
N ASP A 363 -6.72 -17.10 0.71
CA ASP A 363 -6.03 -17.81 -0.38
C ASP A 363 -4.58 -17.34 -0.51
N GLN A 364 -4.33 -16.03 -0.41
CA GLN A 364 -2.98 -15.49 -0.48
C GLN A 364 -2.14 -15.84 0.77
N GLY A 365 -2.77 -15.95 1.94
CA GLY A 365 -2.13 -16.45 3.16
C GLY A 365 -1.68 -17.91 3.03
N ILE A 366 -2.57 -18.78 2.54
CA ILE A 366 -2.26 -20.19 2.25
C ILE A 366 -1.14 -20.30 1.20
N ARG A 367 -1.23 -19.50 0.13
CA ARG A 367 -0.21 -19.47 -0.92
C ARG A 367 1.16 -19.04 -0.37
N LEU A 368 1.19 -17.98 0.44
CA LEU A 368 2.42 -17.51 1.08
C LEU A 368 2.99 -18.54 2.06
N TYR A 369 2.13 -19.20 2.84
CA TYR A 369 2.51 -20.31 3.73
C TYR A 369 3.22 -21.42 2.92
N LYS A 370 2.63 -21.89 1.84
CA LYS A 370 3.21 -22.94 0.97
C LYS A 370 4.57 -22.51 0.41
N MET A 371 4.69 -21.29 -0.08
CA MET A 371 5.96 -20.76 -0.60
C MET A 371 7.09 -20.77 0.43
N ILE A 372 6.76 -20.57 1.71
CA ILE A 372 7.75 -20.50 2.78
C ILE A 372 8.12 -21.90 3.32
N TYR A 373 7.15 -22.82 3.40
CA TYR A 373 7.33 -24.07 4.16
C TYR A 373 7.23 -25.35 3.33
N ASP A 374 6.38 -25.43 2.28
CA ASP A 374 6.06 -26.66 1.60
C ASP A 374 6.85 -26.87 0.29
N GLU A 375 7.27 -25.78 -0.38
CA GLU A 375 8.02 -25.88 -1.64
C GLU A 375 9.54 -26.02 -1.44
N ARG A 376 9.95 -26.61 -0.32
CA ARG A 376 11.35 -26.92 -0.03
C ARG A 376 11.71 -28.42 -0.29
N GLU A 377 10.69 -29.20 -0.59
CA GLU A 377 10.84 -30.59 -1.02
C GLU A 377 10.84 -30.67 -2.56
#